data_e164cb946eafb74e2b1610954aa9bf61
#
_entry.id   e164cb946eafb74e2b1610954aa9bf61
#
_cell.length_a   1.000
_cell.length_b   1.000
_cell.length_c   1.000
_cell.angle_alpha   90.00
_cell.angle_beta   90.00
_cell.angle_gamma   90.00
#
_symmetry.space_group_name_H-M   'P 1'
#
loop_
_entity.id
_entity.type
_entity.pdbx_description
1 polymer ?
#
loop_
_entity_poly.entity_id
_entity_poly.type
_entity_poly.pdbx_seq_one_letter_code
_entity_poly.pdbx_strand_id
1 'polypeptide(L)'
;MIGIVGGGISGLVLAHELRRLGVDVTVWEAASVPGGVMRSELHGGLVLELGPQRARLTGPFRDLVESVGLSEELVTASKDLPLYVYHRGQLRRAPLSFSQAVTTDLLSLWAKARVLAEPFTAGPRAGELVGPFLRRKFGGAAYRALLGPLYGGLYASDPDRMPVKHALQRTLAELGVRRSILWRMFRSAGRAAESPPCSFRQGLGALPLAIAGKLGGSIRLETPVRMLRKRRVGWEVTADGAGSVPVDAVVLTCPSDTAAGLLGGSYPEEAGRLSALRYNRLALVYLKSETKLSGLGFQVAFGESL
;
A
#
# COMPACT_ATOMS: atom_id res chain seq x y z
N MET A 1 -6.67 2.99 -29.70
CA MET A 1 -6.90 2.02 -28.61
C MET A 1 -5.65 1.89 -27.75
N ILE A 2 -5.78 1.91 -26.42
CA ILE A 2 -4.68 1.71 -25.47
C ILE A 2 -4.71 0.28 -24.95
N GLY A 3 -3.56 -0.39 -24.97
CA GLY A 3 -3.35 -1.72 -24.38
C GLY A 3 -2.86 -1.61 -22.94
N ILE A 4 -3.48 -2.32 -22.01
CA ILE A 4 -3.07 -2.37 -20.59
C ILE A 4 -2.74 -3.82 -20.24
N VAL A 5 -1.51 -4.06 -19.76
CA VAL A 5 -1.05 -5.38 -19.35
C VAL A 5 -1.09 -5.48 -17.84
N GLY A 6 -2.00 -6.32 -17.34
CA GLY A 6 -2.27 -6.54 -15.91
C GLY A 6 -3.63 -5.96 -15.48
N GLY A 7 -4.52 -6.85 -15.03
CA GLY A 7 -5.85 -6.53 -14.48
C GLY A 7 -5.86 -6.37 -12.96
N GLY A 8 -4.74 -5.96 -12.36
CA GLY A 8 -4.68 -5.52 -10.99
C GLY A 8 -5.38 -4.17 -10.81
N ILE A 9 -5.54 -3.70 -9.56
CA ILE A 9 -6.27 -2.46 -9.27
C ILE A 9 -5.74 -1.26 -10.08
N SER A 10 -4.43 -1.16 -10.31
CA SER A 10 -3.84 -0.05 -11.07
C SER A 10 -4.28 -0.06 -12.54
N GLY A 11 -4.24 -1.22 -13.19
CA GLY A 11 -4.68 -1.37 -14.58
C GLY A 11 -6.19 -1.16 -14.75
N LEU A 12 -6.97 -1.68 -13.81
CA LEU A 12 -8.44 -1.54 -13.82
C LEU A 12 -8.86 -0.09 -13.64
N VAL A 13 -8.27 0.64 -12.68
CA VAL A 13 -8.59 2.07 -12.47
C VAL A 13 -8.18 2.89 -13.70
N LEU A 14 -6.99 2.64 -14.25
CA LEU A 14 -6.55 3.32 -15.47
C LEU A 14 -7.53 3.07 -16.63
N ALA A 15 -7.93 1.81 -16.85
CA ALA A 15 -8.89 1.46 -17.89
C ALA A 15 -10.24 2.15 -17.68
N HIS A 16 -10.74 2.16 -16.45
CA HIS A 16 -11.99 2.83 -16.10
C HIS A 16 -11.94 4.33 -16.41
N GLU A 17 -10.89 5.02 -15.99
CA GLU A 17 -10.75 6.45 -16.23
C GLU A 17 -10.57 6.77 -17.73
N LEU A 18 -9.78 5.97 -18.46
CA LEU A 18 -9.66 6.15 -19.91
C LEU A 18 -11.00 5.94 -20.65
N ARG A 19 -11.78 4.94 -20.26
CA ARG A 19 -13.13 4.73 -20.82
C ARG A 19 -14.06 5.89 -20.52
N ARG A 20 -13.99 6.48 -19.32
CA ARG A 20 -14.77 7.69 -18.99
C ARG A 20 -14.39 8.90 -19.86
N LEU A 21 -13.14 8.94 -20.35
CA LEU A 21 -12.66 9.96 -21.28
C LEU A 21 -12.94 9.61 -22.76
N GLY A 22 -13.68 8.52 -23.04
CA GLY A 22 -14.00 8.09 -24.40
C GLY A 22 -12.85 7.39 -25.12
N VAL A 23 -11.80 6.97 -24.41
CA VAL A 23 -10.65 6.26 -25.00
C VAL A 23 -10.92 4.76 -25.01
N ASP A 24 -10.72 4.12 -26.16
CA ASP A 24 -10.81 2.68 -26.29
C ASP A 24 -9.61 2.00 -25.62
N VAL A 25 -9.91 0.99 -24.80
CA VAL A 25 -8.91 0.24 -24.03
C VAL A 25 -9.16 -1.26 -24.12
N THR A 26 -8.08 -2.03 -24.05
CA THR A 26 -8.13 -3.48 -23.77
C THR A 26 -7.19 -3.78 -22.62
N VAL A 27 -7.69 -4.47 -21.60
CA VAL A 27 -6.91 -4.97 -20.46
C VAL A 27 -6.69 -6.47 -20.64
N TRP A 28 -5.46 -6.92 -20.63
CA TRP A 28 -5.09 -8.33 -20.60
C TRP A 28 -4.66 -8.72 -19.19
N GLU A 29 -5.34 -9.70 -18.61
CA GLU A 29 -5.06 -10.26 -17.30
C GLU A 29 -4.76 -11.77 -17.43
N ALA A 30 -3.67 -12.21 -16.83
CA ALA A 30 -3.25 -13.61 -16.87
C ALA A 30 -4.09 -14.53 -15.98
N ALA A 31 -4.62 -13.99 -14.88
CA ALA A 31 -5.46 -14.73 -13.95
C ALA A 31 -6.91 -14.87 -14.45
N SER A 32 -7.63 -15.83 -13.87
CA SER A 32 -9.07 -16.05 -14.12
C SER A 32 -9.96 -15.03 -13.41
N VAL A 33 -9.39 -14.22 -12.48
CA VAL A 33 -10.11 -13.18 -11.73
C VAL A 33 -9.32 -11.88 -11.76
N PRO A 34 -10.00 -10.71 -11.88
CA PRO A 34 -9.34 -9.41 -11.83
C PRO A 34 -9.00 -9.01 -10.38
N GLY A 35 -8.14 -8.02 -10.22
CA GLY A 35 -7.82 -7.40 -8.93
C GLY A 35 -6.38 -7.58 -8.47
N GLY A 36 -5.66 -8.56 -9.03
CA GLY A 36 -4.27 -8.84 -8.64
C GLY A 36 -4.19 -9.23 -7.17
N VAL A 37 -3.44 -8.45 -6.37
CA VAL A 37 -3.31 -8.69 -4.92
C VAL A 37 -4.50 -8.16 -4.10
N MET A 38 -5.38 -7.34 -4.67
CA MET A 38 -6.58 -6.85 -3.99
C MET A 38 -7.73 -7.84 -4.19
N ARG A 39 -7.74 -8.87 -3.33
CA ARG A 39 -8.71 -9.97 -3.37
C ARG A 39 -9.22 -10.24 -1.97
N SER A 40 -10.50 -10.59 -1.90
CA SER A 40 -11.17 -11.00 -0.66
C SER A 40 -11.91 -12.31 -0.91
N GLU A 41 -11.96 -13.16 0.08
CA GLU A 41 -12.70 -14.42 0.03
C GLU A 41 -13.65 -14.51 1.22
N LEU A 42 -14.83 -15.09 0.99
CA LEU A 42 -15.78 -15.37 2.05
C LEU A 42 -15.59 -16.81 2.54
N HIS A 43 -15.24 -16.99 3.79
CA HIS A 43 -15.05 -18.30 4.40
C HIS A 43 -15.77 -18.39 5.73
N GLY A 44 -16.74 -19.30 5.86
CA GLY A 44 -17.52 -19.48 7.10
C GLY A 44 -18.22 -18.21 7.60
N GLY A 45 -18.68 -17.35 6.70
CA GLY A 45 -19.31 -16.07 7.04
C GLY A 45 -18.33 -14.94 7.40
N LEU A 46 -17.02 -15.18 7.30
CA LEU A 46 -15.98 -14.20 7.53
C LEU A 46 -15.37 -13.75 6.20
N VAL A 47 -15.12 -12.46 6.08
CA VAL A 47 -14.38 -11.89 4.94
C VAL A 47 -12.89 -11.98 5.24
N LEU A 48 -12.15 -12.68 4.38
CA LEU A 48 -10.70 -12.85 4.45
C LEU A 48 -10.05 -12.01 3.34
N GLU A 49 -9.23 -11.05 3.72
CA GLU A 49 -8.48 -10.20 2.77
C GLU A 49 -7.18 -10.89 2.36
N LEU A 50 -7.04 -11.32 1.11
CA LEU A 50 -5.84 -12.00 0.63
C LEU A 50 -4.68 -11.05 0.29
N GLY A 51 -4.86 -9.78 0.49
CA GLY A 51 -3.87 -8.72 0.22
C GLY A 51 -4.00 -7.56 1.20
N PRO A 52 -4.18 -6.32 0.71
CA PRO A 52 -4.38 -5.17 1.59
C PRO A 52 -5.67 -5.33 2.40
N GLN A 53 -5.58 -5.08 3.71
CA GLN A 53 -6.73 -5.25 4.62
C GLN A 53 -7.66 -4.04 4.67
N ARG A 54 -7.19 -2.87 4.25
CA ARG A 54 -7.95 -1.62 4.28
C ARG A 54 -7.33 -0.59 3.35
N ALA A 55 -8.15 0.32 2.87
CA ALA A 55 -7.73 1.52 2.15
C ALA A 55 -7.87 2.77 3.04
N ARG A 56 -7.51 3.93 2.52
CA ARG A 56 -7.83 5.24 3.11
C ARG A 56 -8.87 5.92 2.24
N LEU A 57 -9.93 6.43 2.85
CA LEU A 57 -11.01 7.13 2.17
C LEU A 57 -10.55 8.56 1.83
N THR A 58 -9.71 8.69 0.81
CA THR A 58 -9.33 9.98 0.22
C THR A 58 -10.43 10.48 -0.73
N GLY A 59 -10.38 11.77 -1.11
CA GLY A 59 -11.32 12.32 -2.11
C GLY A 59 -11.34 11.48 -3.40
N PRO A 60 -10.19 11.31 -4.10
CA PRO A 60 -10.17 10.52 -5.34
C PRO A 60 -10.62 9.06 -5.17
N PHE A 61 -10.38 8.44 -4.00
CA PHE A 61 -10.87 7.09 -3.73
C PHE A 61 -12.40 7.07 -3.57
N ARG A 62 -12.98 8.07 -2.93
CA ARG A 62 -14.42 8.22 -2.80
C ARG A 62 -15.09 8.41 -4.16
N ASP A 63 -14.54 9.28 -5.00
CA ASP A 63 -15.04 9.53 -6.36
C ASP A 63 -15.02 8.25 -7.21
N LEU A 64 -13.95 7.45 -7.07
CA LEU A 64 -13.86 6.14 -7.74
C LEU A 64 -14.95 5.18 -7.23
N VAL A 65 -15.11 5.04 -5.90
CA VAL A 65 -16.13 4.19 -5.28
C VAL A 65 -17.52 4.55 -5.75
N GLU A 66 -17.83 5.84 -5.81
CA GLU A 66 -19.11 6.35 -6.32
C GLU A 66 -19.30 6.04 -7.81
N SER A 67 -18.27 6.25 -8.63
CA SER A 67 -18.33 6.02 -10.08
C SER A 67 -18.60 4.57 -10.46
N VAL A 68 -18.25 3.62 -9.59
CA VAL A 68 -18.50 2.18 -9.79
C VAL A 68 -19.73 1.66 -9.04
N GLY A 69 -20.41 2.53 -8.28
CA GLY A 69 -21.67 2.19 -7.60
C GLY A 69 -21.48 1.39 -6.30
N LEU A 70 -20.35 1.56 -5.59
CA LEU A 70 -20.06 0.85 -4.35
C LEU A 70 -20.25 1.67 -3.07
N SER A 71 -20.89 2.85 -3.16
CA SER A 71 -21.05 3.76 -2.00
C SER A 71 -21.79 3.11 -0.82
N GLU A 72 -22.82 2.32 -1.07
CA GLU A 72 -23.62 1.63 -0.05
C GLU A 72 -22.87 0.46 0.63
N GLU A 73 -21.90 -0.10 -0.05
CA GLU A 73 -21.05 -1.19 0.46
C GLU A 73 -19.87 -0.69 1.29
N LEU A 74 -19.58 0.63 1.25
CA LEU A 74 -18.44 1.23 1.92
C LEU A 74 -18.62 1.22 3.44
N VAL A 75 -17.63 0.69 4.13
CA VAL A 75 -17.54 0.72 5.60
C VAL A 75 -16.28 1.48 6.01
N THR A 76 -16.41 2.30 7.06
CA THR A 76 -15.30 3.09 7.60
C THR A 76 -15.03 2.69 9.04
N ALA A 77 -13.76 2.64 9.41
CA ALA A 77 -13.39 2.39 10.79
C ALA A 77 -13.63 3.64 11.64
N SER A 78 -14.07 3.44 12.89
CA SER A 78 -14.16 4.54 13.86
C SER A 78 -12.77 5.16 14.10
N LYS A 79 -12.74 6.47 14.27
CA LYS A 79 -11.50 7.25 14.54
C LYS A 79 -10.88 6.89 15.90
N ASP A 80 -11.69 6.34 16.82
CA ASP A 80 -11.30 6.07 18.20
C ASP A 80 -10.74 4.65 18.41
N LEU A 81 -10.71 3.83 17.34
CA LEU A 81 -10.16 2.48 17.44
C LEU A 81 -8.67 2.51 17.74
N PRO A 82 -8.23 1.91 18.86
CA PRO A 82 -6.83 1.90 19.23
C PRO A 82 -6.01 0.99 18.30
N LEU A 83 -4.76 1.35 18.12
CA LEU A 83 -3.72 0.48 17.61
C LEU A 83 -2.86 0.03 18.79
N TYR A 84 -2.44 -1.22 18.78
CA TYR A 84 -1.64 -1.78 19.86
C TYR A 84 -0.23 -2.16 19.41
N VAL A 85 0.66 -2.30 20.38
CA VAL A 85 1.97 -2.93 20.23
C VAL A 85 2.08 -4.04 21.26
N TYR A 86 2.44 -5.25 20.83
CA TYR A 86 2.84 -6.32 21.71
C TYR A 86 4.28 -6.08 22.15
N HIS A 87 4.47 -5.84 23.42
CA HIS A 87 5.79 -5.54 24.01
C HIS A 87 5.88 -6.04 25.44
N ARG A 88 6.93 -6.78 25.76
CA ARG A 88 7.17 -7.40 27.08
C ARG A 88 5.99 -8.24 27.56
N GLY A 89 5.51 -9.12 26.68
CA GLY A 89 4.44 -10.06 27.00
C GLY A 89 3.03 -9.45 27.08
N GLN A 90 2.83 -8.17 26.71
CA GLN A 90 1.56 -7.47 26.88
C GLN A 90 1.20 -6.63 25.66
N LEU A 91 -0.10 -6.52 25.36
CA LEU A 91 -0.64 -5.57 24.40
C LEU A 91 -0.74 -4.18 25.05
N ARG A 92 0.01 -3.22 24.52
CA ARG A 92 0.05 -1.83 25.00
C ARG A 92 -0.46 -0.90 23.90
N ARG A 93 -1.20 0.13 24.28
CA ARG A 93 -1.76 1.08 23.31
C ARG A 93 -0.62 1.87 22.64
N ALA A 94 -0.58 1.86 21.30
CA ALA A 94 0.34 2.70 20.54
C ALA A 94 -0.05 4.18 20.68
N PRO A 95 0.89 5.07 21.01
CA PRO A 95 0.60 6.50 21.10
C PRO A 95 0.49 7.10 19.70
N LEU A 96 -0.71 7.52 19.32
CA LEU A 96 -1.02 8.14 18.02
C LEU A 96 -1.14 9.67 18.12
N SER A 97 -1.05 10.24 19.34
CA SER A 97 -1.07 11.68 19.58
C SER A 97 0.10 12.09 20.49
N PHE A 98 0.39 13.38 20.53
CA PHE A 98 1.43 13.93 21.41
C PHE A 98 1.15 13.64 22.88
N SER A 99 -0.10 13.85 23.35
CA SER A 99 -0.48 13.56 24.73
C SER A 99 -0.31 12.07 25.08
N GLN A 100 -0.71 11.18 24.19
CA GLN A 100 -0.51 9.74 24.35
C GLN A 100 0.98 9.36 24.36
N ALA A 101 1.83 10.06 23.58
CA ALA A 101 3.27 9.81 23.57
C ALA A 101 3.93 10.19 24.91
N VAL A 102 3.42 11.20 25.61
CA VAL A 102 3.90 11.58 26.94
C VAL A 102 3.45 10.57 28.01
N THR A 103 2.21 10.08 27.94
CA THR A 103 1.62 9.20 28.96
C THR A 103 1.90 7.72 28.75
N THR A 104 2.33 7.30 27.54
CA THR A 104 2.54 5.88 27.19
C THR A 104 3.45 5.15 28.20
N ASP A 105 3.13 3.90 28.47
CA ASP A 105 3.95 2.97 29.25
C ASP A 105 4.92 2.12 28.39
N LEU A 106 4.88 2.29 27.07
CA LEU A 106 5.82 1.67 26.12
C LEU A 106 7.27 2.13 26.30
N LEU A 107 7.47 3.32 26.87
CA LEU A 107 8.77 3.97 26.97
C LEU A 107 9.08 4.36 28.43
N SER A 108 10.32 4.11 28.86
CA SER A 108 10.83 4.62 30.11
C SER A 108 10.92 6.16 30.09
N LEU A 109 11.04 6.78 31.27
CA LEU A 109 11.19 8.25 31.39
C LEU A 109 12.39 8.77 30.59
N TRP A 110 13.51 8.08 30.61
CA TRP A 110 14.69 8.44 29.81
C TRP A 110 14.45 8.34 28.31
N ALA A 111 13.73 7.30 27.87
CA ALA A 111 13.36 7.16 26.46
C ALA A 111 12.39 8.26 26.04
N LYS A 112 11.44 8.66 26.88
CA LYS A 112 10.54 9.80 26.63
C LYS A 112 11.31 11.10 26.52
N ALA A 113 12.23 11.38 27.45
CA ALA A 113 13.11 12.57 27.39
C ALA A 113 13.91 12.58 26.08
N ARG A 114 14.44 11.41 25.66
CA ARG A 114 15.14 11.27 24.36
C ARG A 114 14.23 11.57 23.16
N VAL A 115 12.98 11.11 23.20
CA VAL A 115 11.98 11.41 22.16
C VAL A 115 11.68 12.93 22.13
N LEU A 116 11.50 13.57 23.29
CA LEU A 116 11.25 15.00 23.38
C LEU A 116 12.43 15.86 22.87
N ALA A 117 13.64 15.31 22.86
CA ALA A 117 14.81 15.98 22.25
C ALA A 117 14.83 15.91 20.71
N GLU A 118 13.86 15.25 20.05
CA GLU A 118 13.77 15.11 18.60
C GLU A 118 13.87 16.46 17.86
N PRO A 119 13.23 17.56 18.28
CA PRO A 119 13.30 18.84 17.55
C PRO A 119 14.72 19.42 17.41
N PHE A 120 15.63 19.05 18.30
CA PHE A 120 17.04 19.46 18.28
C PHE A 120 17.92 18.61 17.36
N THR A 121 17.37 17.54 16.77
CA THR A 121 18.10 16.67 15.85
C THR A 121 17.95 17.14 14.40
N ALA A 122 18.98 16.88 13.58
CA ALA A 122 18.96 17.24 12.17
C ALA A 122 17.88 16.46 11.37
N GLY A 123 17.42 17.04 10.26
CA GLY A 123 16.57 16.37 9.28
C GLY A 123 17.24 15.14 8.62
N PRO A 124 16.61 14.54 7.60
CA PRO A 124 17.19 13.44 6.86
C PRO A 124 18.54 13.82 6.21
N ARG A 125 19.47 12.87 6.20
CA ARG A 125 20.77 13.01 5.55
C ARG A 125 20.76 12.33 4.17
N ALA A 126 21.64 12.74 3.27
CA ALA A 126 21.79 12.08 1.98
C ALA A 126 22.15 10.60 2.18
N GLY A 127 21.46 9.70 1.47
CA GLY A 127 21.69 8.25 1.56
C GLY A 127 21.26 7.59 2.88
N GLU A 128 20.67 8.33 3.82
CA GLU A 128 20.25 7.77 5.12
C GLU A 128 19.11 6.76 4.96
N LEU A 129 19.19 5.65 5.71
CA LEU A 129 18.14 4.65 5.79
C LEU A 129 17.13 5.00 6.90
N VAL A 130 15.91 4.50 6.78
CA VAL A 130 14.80 4.81 7.69
C VAL A 130 15.10 4.39 9.12
N GLY A 131 15.61 3.19 9.35
CA GLY A 131 15.94 2.71 10.69
C GLY A 131 16.99 3.55 11.41
N PRO A 132 18.19 3.82 10.81
CA PRO A 132 19.16 4.75 11.34
C PRO A 132 18.60 6.15 11.57
N PHE A 133 17.81 6.69 10.64
CA PHE A 133 17.15 7.97 10.78
C PHE A 133 16.23 8.01 12.00
N LEU A 134 15.34 7.04 12.14
CA LEU A 134 14.38 6.99 13.26
C LEU A 134 15.10 6.79 14.61
N ARG A 135 16.15 5.94 14.67
CA ARG A 135 16.97 5.79 15.88
C ARG A 135 17.70 7.07 16.28
N ARG A 136 18.22 7.78 15.29
CA ARG A 136 18.89 9.06 15.51
C ARG A 136 17.90 10.14 15.97
N LYS A 137 16.70 10.16 15.41
CA LYS A 137 15.65 11.14 15.74
C LYS A 137 15.03 10.86 17.12
N PHE A 138 14.62 9.64 17.40
CA PHE A 138 13.76 9.28 18.53
C PHE A 138 14.44 8.40 19.58
N GLY A 139 15.65 7.90 19.30
CA GLY A 139 16.37 6.97 20.17
C GLY A 139 16.02 5.51 19.94
N GLY A 140 16.95 4.63 20.34
CA GLY A 140 16.85 3.18 20.09
C GLY A 140 15.66 2.50 20.78
N ALA A 141 15.28 2.96 21.96
CA ALA A 141 14.15 2.39 22.72
C ALA A 141 12.82 2.64 21.98
N ALA A 142 12.55 3.88 21.57
CA ALA A 142 11.35 4.23 20.82
C ALA A 142 11.32 3.55 19.43
N TYR A 143 12.49 3.40 18.80
CA TYR A 143 12.60 2.67 17.55
C TYR A 143 12.21 1.21 17.71
N ARG A 144 12.80 0.49 18.66
CA ARG A 144 12.52 -0.94 18.85
C ARG A 144 11.10 -1.22 19.31
N ALA A 145 10.59 -0.41 20.25
CA ALA A 145 9.26 -0.63 20.82
C ALA A 145 8.11 -0.21 19.91
N LEU A 146 8.29 0.79 19.05
CA LEU A 146 7.17 1.42 18.35
C LEU A 146 7.46 1.72 16.87
N LEU A 147 8.45 2.60 16.58
CA LEU A 147 8.57 3.19 15.25
C LEU A 147 9.05 2.19 14.19
N GLY A 148 10.00 1.31 14.56
CA GLY A 148 10.49 0.26 13.68
C GLY A 148 9.39 -0.75 13.30
N PRO A 149 8.69 -1.36 14.29
CA PRO A 149 7.57 -2.26 14.02
C PRO A 149 6.44 -1.63 13.22
N LEU A 150 6.03 -0.40 13.56
CA LEU A 150 4.98 0.30 12.81
C LEU A 150 5.39 0.54 11.35
N TYR A 151 6.63 0.97 11.14
CA TYR A 151 7.14 1.26 9.80
C TYR A 151 7.40 -0.01 9.00
N GLY A 152 8.01 -1.01 9.64
CA GLY A 152 8.25 -2.33 9.04
C GLY A 152 6.94 -3.04 8.68
N GLY A 153 5.94 -3.00 9.57
CA GLY A 153 4.62 -3.57 9.33
C GLY A 153 3.84 -2.86 8.21
N LEU A 154 3.94 -1.52 8.13
CA LEU A 154 3.27 -0.75 7.07
C LEU A 154 3.81 -1.11 5.67
N TYR A 155 5.11 -1.29 5.53
CA TYR A 155 5.78 -1.56 4.25
C TYR A 155 6.16 -3.02 4.06
N ALA A 156 5.89 -3.88 5.04
CA ALA A 156 6.34 -5.28 5.07
C ALA A 156 7.83 -5.42 4.70
N SER A 157 8.65 -4.52 5.22
CA SER A 157 10.07 -4.39 4.86
C SER A 157 10.90 -3.98 6.07
N ASP A 158 12.19 -4.34 6.05
CA ASP A 158 13.13 -3.95 7.08
C ASP A 158 13.48 -2.45 6.95
N PRO A 159 13.15 -1.59 7.94
CA PRO A 159 13.47 -0.17 7.89
C PRO A 159 14.99 0.11 7.81
N ASP A 160 15.84 -0.84 8.21
CA ASP A 160 17.29 -0.72 8.09
C ASP A 160 17.82 -0.92 6.67
N ARG A 161 16.94 -1.30 5.74
CA ARG A 161 17.23 -1.46 4.31
C ARG A 161 16.46 -0.48 3.43
N MET A 162 15.62 0.38 4.00
CA MET A 162 14.76 1.31 3.27
C MET A 162 15.41 2.70 3.19
N PRO A 163 15.75 3.24 2.00
CA PRO A 163 16.22 4.61 1.87
C PRO A 163 15.14 5.63 2.26
N VAL A 164 15.48 6.58 3.14
CA VAL A 164 14.58 7.68 3.54
C VAL A 164 14.02 8.43 2.33
N LYS A 165 14.86 8.64 1.31
CA LYS A 165 14.48 9.34 0.07
C LYS A 165 13.24 8.74 -0.59
N HIS A 166 13.11 7.42 -0.60
CA HIS A 166 12.01 6.73 -1.31
C HIS A 166 10.84 6.37 -0.39
N ALA A 167 11.10 6.14 0.90
CA ALA A 167 10.10 5.63 1.82
C ALA A 167 9.46 6.71 2.71
N LEU A 168 10.17 7.77 3.07
CA LEU A 168 9.72 8.73 4.09
C LEU A 168 9.77 10.18 3.62
N GLN A 169 10.71 10.55 2.76
CA GLN A 169 10.96 11.96 2.41
C GLN A 169 9.74 12.65 1.80
N ARG A 170 9.01 11.97 0.91
CA ARG A 170 7.78 12.49 0.31
C ARG A 170 6.72 12.77 1.39
N THR A 171 6.47 11.81 2.27
CA THR A 171 5.52 11.95 3.38
C THR A 171 5.91 13.10 4.32
N LEU A 172 7.20 13.24 4.64
CA LEU A 172 7.68 14.36 5.45
C LEU A 172 7.47 15.70 4.74
N ALA A 173 7.68 15.76 3.43
CA ALA A 173 7.47 16.95 2.63
C ALA A 173 5.98 17.34 2.55
N GLU A 174 5.10 16.39 2.25
CA GLU A 174 3.64 16.56 2.21
C GLU A 174 3.08 17.02 3.57
N LEU A 175 3.62 16.50 4.66
CA LEU A 175 3.29 16.93 6.01
C LEU A 175 3.95 18.27 6.41
N GLY A 176 4.76 18.89 5.54
CA GLY A 176 5.49 20.12 5.84
C GLY A 176 6.55 19.94 6.94
N VAL A 177 7.08 18.73 7.11
CA VAL A 177 8.10 18.44 8.13
C VAL A 177 9.49 18.70 7.54
N ARG A 178 10.06 19.86 7.85
CA ARG A 178 11.44 20.19 7.47
C ARG A 178 12.49 19.65 8.44
N ARG A 179 12.21 19.70 9.73
CA ARG A 179 13.16 19.34 10.79
C ARG A 179 12.58 18.45 11.86
N SER A 180 11.42 18.76 12.43
CA SER A 180 10.82 18.07 13.57
C SER A 180 9.45 17.47 13.24
N ILE A 181 9.32 16.17 13.46
CA ILE A 181 8.07 15.43 13.35
C ILE A 181 7.18 15.73 14.57
N LEU A 182 7.77 15.78 15.79
CA LEU A 182 7.03 16.08 17.01
C LEU A 182 6.43 17.48 17.00
N TRP A 183 7.16 18.47 16.52
CA TRP A 183 6.66 19.84 16.40
C TRP A 183 5.45 19.91 15.47
N ARG A 184 5.51 19.17 14.36
CA ARG A 184 4.37 19.06 13.44
C ARG A 184 3.18 18.38 14.10
N MET A 185 3.39 17.23 14.79
CA MET A 185 2.34 16.54 15.54
C MET A 185 1.69 17.45 16.58
N PHE A 186 2.49 18.23 17.31
CA PHE A 186 1.98 19.20 18.28
C PHE A 186 1.09 20.26 17.60
N ARG A 187 1.53 20.82 16.47
CA ARG A 187 0.76 21.85 15.73
C ARG A 187 -0.48 21.33 15.03
N SER A 188 -0.53 20.03 14.72
CA SER A 188 -1.71 19.37 14.13
C SER A 188 -2.57 18.68 15.18
N ALA A 189 -2.27 18.82 16.47
CA ALA A 189 -3.10 18.29 17.54
C ALA A 189 -4.51 18.88 17.44
N GLY A 190 -5.52 18.00 17.38
CA GLY A 190 -6.93 18.38 17.20
C GLY A 190 -7.43 18.38 15.75
N ARG A 191 -6.56 18.26 14.73
CA ARG A 191 -7.00 17.99 13.36
C ARG A 191 -7.15 16.50 13.16
N ALA A 192 -8.40 16.05 13.00
CA ALA A 192 -8.68 14.64 12.67
C ALA A 192 -8.01 14.29 11.32
N ALA A 193 -7.53 13.05 11.19
CA ALA A 193 -7.10 12.53 9.89
C ALA A 193 -8.28 12.67 8.91
N GLU A 194 -8.09 13.43 7.84
CA GLU A 194 -9.13 13.72 6.84
C GLU A 194 -9.58 12.46 6.09
N SER A 195 -8.82 11.38 6.16
CA SER A 195 -9.05 10.15 5.42
C SER A 195 -9.07 8.94 6.36
N PRO A 196 -10.26 8.52 6.87
CA PRO A 196 -10.37 7.36 7.74
C PRO A 196 -10.02 6.07 6.99
N PRO A 197 -9.58 5.01 7.70
CA PRO A 197 -9.49 3.68 7.13
C PRO A 197 -10.86 3.19 6.68
N CYS A 198 -10.90 2.53 5.52
CA CYS A 198 -12.13 2.00 4.95
C CYS A 198 -11.93 0.63 4.29
N SER A 199 -13.01 -0.09 4.12
CA SER A 199 -13.15 -1.32 3.36
C SER A 199 -14.57 -1.40 2.80
N PHE A 200 -14.97 -2.55 2.27
CA PHE A 200 -16.35 -2.82 1.85
C PHE A 200 -16.92 -3.98 2.67
N ARG A 201 -18.24 -4.12 2.71
CA ARG A 201 -18.90 -5.21 3.43
C ARG A 201 -18.42 -6.60 2.99
N GLN A 202 -18.10 -6.75 1.72
CA GLN A 202 -17.55 -7.98 1.12
C GLN A 202 -16.02 -7.96 0.98
N GLY A 203 -15.35 -7.01 1.62
CA GLY A 203 -13.90 -6.83 1.55
C GLY A 203 -13.44 -5.96 0.38
N LEU A 204 -12.15 -5.61 0.39
CA LEU A 204 -11.55 -4.73 -0.61
C LEU A 204 -11.61 -5.29 -2.04
N GLY A 205 -11.68 -6.62 -2.18
CA GLY A 205 -11.85 -7.29 -3.47
C GLY A 205 -13.11 -6.90 -4.22
N ALA A 206 -14.12 -6.32 -3.56
CA ALA A 206 -15.32 -5.81 -4.19
C ALA A 206 -15.03 -4.69 -5.20
N LEU A 207 -14.03 -3.84 -4.92
CA LEU A 207 -13.69 -2.71 -5.79
C LEU A 207 -13.17 -3.14 -7.17
N PRO A 208 -12.12 -3.98 -7.30
CA PRO A 208 -11.67 -4.44 -8.62
C PRO A 208 -12.76 -5.21 -9.38
N LEU A 209 -13.61 -5.99 -8.69
CA LEU A 209 -14.72 -6.69 -9.33
C LEU A 209 -15.76 -5.72 -9.90
N ALA A 210 -16.12 -4.68 -9.17
CA ALA A 210 -17.03 -3.66 -9.65
C ALA A 210 -16.47 -2.87 -10.85
N ILE A 211 -15.18 -2.52 -10.81
CA ILE A 211 -14.52 -1.86 -11.94
C ILE A 211 -14.52 -2.78 -13.17
N ALA A 212 -14.16 -4.05 -12.98
CA ALA A 212 -14.16 -5.03 -14.09
C ALA A 212 -15.56 -5.20 -14.68
N GLY A 213 -16.61 -5.22 -13.87
CA GLY A 213 -17.99 -5.22 -14.33
C GLY A 213 -18.35 -4.02 -15.21
N LYS A 214 -17.87 -2.82 -14.86
CA LYS A 214 -18.05 -1.61 -15.70
C LYS A 214 -17.25 -1.65 -17.01
N LEU A 215 -16.10 -2.31 -17.02
CA LEU A 215 -15.27 -2.47 -18.21
C LEU A 215 -15.82 -3.50 -19.19
N GLY A 216 -16.57 -4.49 -18.70
CA GLY A 216 -17.19 -5.53 -19.53
C GLY A 216 -16.20 -6.17 -20.51
N GLY A 217 -16.52 -6.21 -21.78
CA GLY A 217 -15.68 -6.84 -22.83
C GLY A 217 -14.32 -6.18 -23.07
N SER A 218 -14.01 -5.05 -22.41
CA SER A 218 -12.70 -4.42 -22.50
C SER A 218 -11.63 -5.13 -21.63
N ILE A 219 -12.02 -6.06 -20.75
CA ILE A 219 -11.09 -6.89 -19.99
C ILE A 219 -11.09 -8.32 -20.51
N ARG A 220 -9.91 -8.88 -20.71
CA ARG A 220 -9.67 -10.27 -21.14
C ARG A 220 -8.93 -10.99 -20.04
N LEU A 221 -9.62 -11.86 -19.33
CA LEU A 221 -9.06 -12.73 -18.29
C LEU A 221 -8.44 -13.98 -18.94
N GLU A 222 -7.59 -14.68 -18.19
CA GLU A 222 -6.87 -15.89 -18.65
C GLU A 222 -6.11 -15.67 -19.96
N THR A 223 -5.70 -14.41 -20.19
CA THR A 223 -5.08 -13.95 -21.43
C THR A 223 -3.72 -13.32 -21.15
N PRO A 224 -2.70 -14.12 -20.74
CA PRO A 224 -1.38 -13.58 -20.46
C PRO A 224 -0.72 -13.03 -21.73
N VAL A 225 -0.18 -11.80 -21.64
CA VAL A 225 0.62 -11.21 -22.71
C VAL A 225 1.99 -11.89 -22.72
N ARG A 226 2.41 -12.33 -23.93
CA ARG A 226 3.67 -13.04 -24.13
C ARG A 226 4.75 -12.20 -24.77
N MET A 227 4.35 -11.23 -25.63
CA MET A 227 5.32 -10.40 -26.35
C MET A 227 4.74 -9.01 -26.62
N LEU A 228 5.62 -8.04 -26.58
CA LEU A 228 5.40 -6.68 -27.03
C LEU A 228 6.39 -6.36 -28.14
N ARG A 229 5.88 -5.97 -29.28
CA ARG A 229 6.70 -5.56 -30.42
C ARG A 229 6.41 -4.11 -30.79
N LYS A 230 7.45 -3.27 -30.82
CA LYS A 230 7.34 -1.89 -31.31
C LYS A 230 7.12 -1.94 -32.82
N ARG A 231 6.12 -1.19 -33.30
CA ARG A 231 5.85 -0.97 -34.73
C ARG A 231 6.31 0.42 -35.12
N ARG A 232 6.27 0.72 -36.43
CA ARG A 232 6.53 2.08 -36.92
C ARG A 232 5.60 3.11 -36.28
N VAL A 233 4.33 2.74 -36.10
CA VAL A 233 3.31 3.50 -35.35
C VAL A 233 2.69 2.54 -34.34
N GLY A 234 2.73 2.89 -33.05
CA GLY A 234 2.13 2.09 -31.98
C GLY A 234 2.91 0.82 -31.65
N TRP A 235 2.19 -0.17 -31.21
CA TRP A 235 2.69 -1.45 -30.67
C TRP A 235 1.87 -2.62 -31.19
N GLU A 236 2.41 -3.78 -31.11
CA GLU A 236 1.72 -5.05 -31.28
C GLU A 236 1.85 -5.85 -29.99
N VAL A 237 0.71 -6.23 -29.45
CA VAL A 237 0.59 -7.04 -28.21
C VAL A 237 0.20 -8.44 -28.64
N THR A 238 1.04 -9.44 -28.31
CA THR A 238 0.73 -10.85 -28.52
C THR A 238 0.34 -11.47 -27.19
N ALA A 239 -0.87 -12.01 -27.11
CA ALA A 239 -1.42 -12.63 -25.91
C ALA A 239 -2.04 -14.00 -26.25
N ASP A 240 -2.03 -14.91 -25.28
CA ASP A 240 -2.60 -16.26 -25.42
C ASP A 240 -4.11 -16.15 -25.76
N GLY A 241 -4.56 -16.99 -26.68
CA GLY A 241 -5.97 -17.00 -27.10
C GLY A 241 -6.47 -15.76 -27.87
N ALA A 242 -5.69 -14.68 -27.92
CA ALA A 242 -6.07 -13.43 -28.58
C ALA A 242 -5.23 -13.13 -29.83
N GLY A 243 -4.13 -13.85 -30.06
CA GLY A 243 -3.20 -13.58 -31.16
C GLY A 243 -2.47 -12.25 -30.97
N SER A 244 -2.13 -11.58 -32.10
CA SER A 244 -1.44 -10.28 -32.12
C SER A 244 -2.42 -9.16 -32.37
N VAL A 245 -2.49 -8.21 -31.45
CA VAL A 245 -3.41 -7.06 -31.47
C VAL A 245 -2.62 -5.75 -31.61
N PRO A 246 -2.88 -4.92 -32.62
CA PRO A 246 -2.26 -3.61 -32.75
C PRO A 246 -2.90 -2.61 -31.77
N VAL A 247 -2.06 -1.80 -31.11
CA VAL A 247 -2.49 -0.73 -30.20
C VAL A 247 -1.63 0.52 -30.39
N ASP A 248 -2.17 1.68 -30.05
CA ASP A 248 -1.44 2.95 -30.19
C ASP A 248 -0.40 3.12 -29.09
N ALA A 249 -0.72 2.67 -27.87
CA ALA A 249 0.16 2.70 -26.72
C ALA A 249 -0.04 1.47 -25.83
N VAL A 250 0.98 1.12 -25.04
CA VAL A 250 0.91 0.05 -24.04
C VAL A 250 1.25 0.63 -22.68
N VAL A 251 0.48 0.25 -21.67
CA VAL A 251 0.74 0.56 -20.27
C VAL A 251 0.93 -0.76 -19.51
N LEU A 252 2.09 -0.90 -18.86
CA LEU A 252 2.41 -2.07 -18.04
C LEU A 252 2.02 -1.79 -16.59
N THR A 253 1.07 -2.53 -16.07
CA THR A 253 0.60 -2.50 -14.67
C THR A 253 0.79 -3.85 -13.99
N CYS A 254 1.49 -4.76 -14.65
CA CYS A 254 1.93 -6.05 -14.13
C CYS A 254 3.16 -5.91 -13.23
N PRO A 255 3.57 -6.95 -12.47
CA PRO A 255 4.80 -6.96 -11.69
C PRO A 255 6.04 -6.61 -12.52
N SER A 256 7.05 -6.02 -11.87
CA SER A 256 8.25 -5.50 -12.55
C SER A 256 9.08 -6.57 -13.26
N ASP A 257 9.12 -7.79 -12.75
CA ASP A 257 9.76 -8.93 -13.38
C ASP A 257 9.04 -9.35 -14.66
N THR A 258 7.72 -9.40 -14.65
CA THR A 258 6.90 -9.64 -15.85
C THR A 258 7.10 -8.53 -16.87
N ALA A 259 7.06 -7.26 -16.44
CA ALA A 259 7.30 -6.12 -17.31
C ALA A 259 8.71 -6.15 -17.93
N ALA A 260 9.72 -6.53 -17.15
CA ALA A 260 11.08 -6.71 -17.63
C ALA A 260 11.18 -7.78 -18.73
N GLY A 261 10.53 -8.92 -18.53
CA GLY A 261 10.46 -9.99 -19.54
C GLY A 261 9.85 -9.51 -20.87
N LEU A 262 8.76 -8.74 -20.78
CA LEU A 262 8.06 -8.21 -21.96
C LEU A 262 8.88 -7.12 -22.69
N LEU A 263 9.70 -6.35 -22.00
CA LEU A 263 10.50 -5.27 -22.56
C LEU A 263 11.88 -5.72 -23.05
N GLY A 264 12.38 -6.87 -22.60
CA GLY A 264 13.78 -7.28 -22.80
C GLY A 264 14.28 -7.29 -24.25
N GLY A 265 13.40 -7.61 -25.20
CA GLY A 265 13.73 -7.62 -26.62
C GLY A 265 13.84 -6.24 -27.27
N SER A 266 13.15 -5.22 -26.76
CA SER A 266 13.08 -3.88 -27.36
C SER A 266 13.75 -2.80 -26.50
N TYR A 267 13.80 -3.00 -25.18
CA TYR A 267 14.27 -2.02 -24.18
C TYR A 267 15.11 -2.71 -23.09
N PRO A 268 16.30 -3.24 -23.43
CA PRO A 268 17.09 -4.06 -22.50
C PRO A 268 17.58 -3.27 -21.26
N GLU A 269 17.84 -1.97 -21.39
CA GLU A 269 18.29 -1.14 -20.27
C GLU A 269 17.15 -0.98 -19.23
N GLU A 270 15.94 -0.63 -19.69
CA GLU A 270 14.75 -0.50 -18.84
C GLU A 270 14.35 -1.83 -18.23
N ALA A 271 14.43 -2.91 -18.99
CA ALA A 271 14.20 -4.27 -18.50
C ALA A 271 15.20 -4.63 -17.39
N GLY A 272 16.47 -4.29 -17.55
CA GLY A 272 17.50 -4.48 -16.51
C GLY A 272 17.18 -3.71 -15.23
N ARG A 273 16.73 -2.45 -15.33
CA ARG A 273 16.32 -1.63 -14.19
C ARG A 273 15.10 -2.21 -13.47
N LEU A 274 14.10 -2.70 -14.21
CA LEU A 274 12.90 -3.34 -13.65
C LEU A 274 13.22 -4.67 -12.97
N SER A 275 14.11 -5.49 -13.54
CA SER A 275 14.57 -6.75 -12.96
C SER A 275 15.35 -6.57 -11.64
N ALA A 276 15.91 -5.39 -11.40
CA ALA A 276 16.60 -5.07 -10.15
C ALA A 276 15.64 -4.84 -8.97
N LEU A 277 14.36 -4.58 -9.24
CA LEU A 277 13.35 -4.42 -8.19
C LEU A 277 13.07 -5.76 -7.51
N ARG A 278 12.99 -5.73 -6.19
CA ARG A 278 12.75 -6.91 -5.36
C ARG A 278 11.41 -6.79 -4.65
N TYR A 279 10.64 -7.86 -4.67
CA TYR A 279 9.40 -7.99 -3.90
C TYR A 279 9.66 -8.76 -2.62
N ASN A 280 9.11 -8.28 -1.51
CA ASN A 280 9.09 -9.03 -0.27
C ASN A 280 8.02 -10.12 -0.33
N ARG A 281 8.36 -11.31 0.14
CA ARG A 281 7.39 -12.39 0.30
C ARG A 281 6.64 -12.17 1.61
N LEU A 282 5.32 -12.28 1.58
CA LEU A 282 4.44 -12.20 2.74
C LEU A 282 3.65 -13.51 2.87
N ALA A 283 3.42 -13.91 4.10
CA ALA A 283 2.47 -14.96 4.44
C ALA A 283 1.34 -14.34 5.28
N LEU A 284 0.11 -14.65 4.92
CA LEU A 284 -1.08 -14.31 5.69
C LEU A 284 -1.60 -15.57 6.36
N VAL A 285 -1.80 -15.52 7.67
CA VAL A 285 -2.36 -16.62 8.46
C VAL A 285 -3.62 -16.12 9.13
N TYR A 286 -4.74 -16.79 8.90
CA TYR A 286 -6.02 -16.48 9.50
C TYR A 286 -6.30 -17.44 10.64
N LEU A 287 -6.55 -16.89 11.82
CA LEU A 287 -6.91 -17.64 13.03
C LEU A 287 -8.28 -17.19 13.49
N LYS A 288 -9.21 -18.13 13.65
CA LYS A 288 -10.49 -17.86 14.29
C LYS A 288 -10.34 -18.00 15.80
N SER A 289 -10.74 -16.98 16.54
CA SER A 289 -10.74 -16.98 18.01
C SER A 289 -12.06 -16.43 18.54
N GLU A 290 -12.48 -16.92 19.69
CA GLU A 290 -13.62 -16.38 20.43
C GLU A 290 -13.24 -15.10 21.20
N THR A 291 -11.95 -14.81 21.35
CA THR A 291 -11.47 -13.61 22.02
C THR A 291 -11.78 -12.37 21.18
N LYS A 292 -12.57 -11.47 21.75
CA LYS A 292 -12.89 -10.18 21.12
C LYS A 292 -11.85 -9.14 21.52
N LEU A 293 -10.94 -8.80 20.62
CA LEU A 293 -10.02 -7.67 20.79
C LEU A 293 -10.62 -6.44 20.11
N SER A 294 -10.78 -5.35 20.87
CA SER A 294 -11.22 -4.07 20.33
C SER A 294 -9.99 -3.30 19.80
N GLY A 295 -10.02 -2.91 18.53
CA GLY A 295 -8.94 -2.10 17.94
C GLY A 295 -8.74 -2.35 16.46
N LEU A 296 -7.82 -1.56 15.87
CA LEU A 296 -7.41 -1.70 14.46
C LEU A 296 -6.45 -2.87 14.23
N GLY A 297 -5.85 -3.39 15.30
CA GLY A 297 -4.83 -4.44 15.24
C GLY A 297 -3.65 -4.14 16.16
N PHE A 298 -2.62 -4.96 16.05
CA PHE A 298 -1.38 -4.75 16.79
C PHE A 298 -0.14 -5.03 15.95
N GLN A 299 0.97 -4.47 16.36
CA GLN A 299 2.31 -4.74 15.85
C GLN A 299 3.14 -5.41 16.95
N VAL A 300 4.07 -6.27 16.56
CA VAL A 300 5.00 -6.91 17.50
C VAL A 300 6.28 -6.09 17.56
N ALA A 301 6.71 -5.69 18.76
CA ALA A 301 7.94 -4.94 18.95
C ALA A 301 9.17 -5.78 18.52
N PHE A 302 10.21 -5.12 18.04
CA PHE A 302 11.43 -5.83 17.62
C PHE A 302 12.10 -6.55 18.80
N GLY A 303 12.39 -7.83 18.59
CA GLY A 303 12.96 -8.71 19.60
C GLY A 303 11.95 -9.43 20.48
N GLU A 304 10.65 -9.24 20.25
CA GLU A 304 9.60 -10.05 20.89
C GLU A 304 9.27 -11.26 19.99
N SER A 305 8.84 -12.34 20.62
CA SER A 305 8.26 -13.52 19.97
C SER A 305 6.82 -13.71 20.47
N LEU A 306 5.94 -14.18 19.59
CA LEU A 306 4.56 -14.58 19.91
C LEU A 306 4.53 -16.04 20.28
#